data_42d3f2235dae3bc4a5b5546f88e5c292
#
_entry.id   42d3f2235dae3bc4a5b5546f88e5c292
#
_cell.length_a   1.000
_cell.length_b   1.000
_cell.length_c   1.000
_cell.angle_alpha   90.00
_cell.angle_beta   90.00
_cell.angle_gamma   90.00
#
_symmetry.space_group_name_H-M   'P 1'
#
loop_
_entity.id
_entity.type
_entity.pdbx_description
1 polymer ?
#
loop_
_entity_poly.entity_id
_entity_poly.type
_entity_poly.pdbx_seq_one_letter_code
_entity_poly.pdbx_strand_id
1 'polypeptide(L)'
;MPTTKTRGRAGSALPGVSALLVALAVPLAGCDLNKLLDVPDPAVATPGALEGPQSLPILLAGAQTDFQLAFSGSSGSEGIVNMTGLFTDELHYTSTFPTRVQVDRREITPDNGTMETIHRNLQRARASADRAARAYTQHGPNALGHAEALNLHGFSVILLGESYCSGVPFSTLTAAGTTEFGQPLTTQQMFQAALTSFDQALTVATQAGSAAAAVQQQNLARVGRARALLNLGRFADAAAAAQDVPTSFVYRIFHSENSARQHNAAFSFMYLERRWSVADREGGGLPFRSDNDPRVPWARGTGAQAVGFDESPLYLQLKYPNRSASVVLASGLEARLIQAEAALEAGQANWLTILNDLRANPPAESFPAAQYPGIGGLTPLADPGTQAARVDLLFKERAYWMYLTAHRLGDARRLMRQYGRTQAQAFPTGEWGVWIAAKSGEYGSDVNFPIPLDEENNPHFTQCLDRDP
;
A
#
# COMPACT_ATOMS: atom_id res chain seq x y z
N MET A 1 -21.62 67.43 19.48
CA MET A 1 -22.46 68.47 20.12
C MET A 1 -23.74 67.87 20.59
N PRO A 2 -24.29 68.32 21.67
CA PRO A 2 -23.94 68.12 23.08
C PRO A 2 -25.22 67.58 23.81
N THR A 3 -25.33 67.27 25.04
CA THR A 3 -25.12 67.90 26.35
C THR A 3 -25.63 66.94 27.45
N THR A 4 -24.92 66.66 28.43
CA THR A 4 -24.99 67.10 29.84
C THR A 4 -26.31 67.12 30.58
N LYS A 5 -26.37 66.50 31.75
CA LYS A 5 -26.54 67.07 33.15
C LYS A 5 -27.05 65.97 34.08
N THR A 6 -26.32 65.58 35.09
CA THR A 6 -26.01 66.07 36.45
C THR A 6 -27.19 66.16 37.43
N ARG A 7 -26.82 65.79 38.69
CA ARG A 7 -27.36 66.07 40.03
C ARG A 7 -28.31 65.03 40.62
N GLY A 8 -28.20 64.66 41.87
CA GLY A 8 -27.32 64.95 43.01
C GLY A 8 -28.04 64.64 44.32
N ARG A 9 -27.24 64.31 45.31
CA ARG A 9 -27.45 64.50 46.78
C ARG A 9 -28.66 63.82 47.47
N ALA A 10 -28.59 63.27 48.65
CA ALA A 10 -27.87 63.34 49.93
C ALA A 10 -28.40 62.18 50.76
N GLY A 11 -27.69 61.49 51.55
CA GLY A 11 -27.11 61.75 52.82
C GLY A 11 -28.00 61.38 54.01
N SER A 12 -27.59 60.40 54.82
CA SER A 12 -27.74 60.44 56.29
C SER A 12 -27.07 59.25 56.98
N ALA A 13 -26.53 59.47 58.13
CA ALA A 13 -25.57 58.69 58.84
C ALA A 13 -26.19 57.75 59.92
N LEU A 14 -25.47 56.64 60.14
CA LEU A 14 -25.13 55.95 61.41
C LEU A 14 -26.22 55.54 62.43
N PRO A 15 -26.10 54.46 63.26
CA PRO A 15 -24.87 53.94 63.87
C PRO A 15 -24.77 52.37 63.95
N GLY A 16 -23.56 51.95 64.11
CA GLY A 16 -22.91 50.87 64.80
C GLY A 16 -23.63 49.64 65.34
N VAL A 17 -23.18 48.42 64.86
CA VAL A 17 -23.17 47.23 65.71
C VAL A 17 -21.90 46.44 65.34
N SER A 18 -21.05 46.26 66.37
CA SER A 18 -19.88 45.40 66.38
C SER A 18 -20.35 43.93 66.23
N ALA A 19 -19.94 43.24 65.20
CA ALA A 19 -20.12 41.79 65.04
C ALA A 19 -18.77 41.14 64.86
N LEU A 20 -18.46 40.27 65.74
CA LEU A 20 -17.37 39.34 65.96
C LEU A 20 -16.97 38.58 64.67
N LEU A 21 -15.75 38.78 64.20
CA LEU A 21 -15.11 37.98 63.17
C LEU A 21 -14.65 36.66 63.76
N VAL A 22 -15.42 35.58 63.59
CA VAL A 22 -14.95 34.20 63.74
C VAL A 22 -14.34 33.79 62.39
N ALA A 23 -13.00 33.79 62.34
CA ALA A 23 -12.28 33.23 61.20
C ALA A 23 -12.43 31.72 61.19
N LEU A 24 -13.30 31.18 60.29
CA LEU A 24 -13.35 29.78 59.95
C LEU A 24 -12.22 29.52 58.93
N ALA A 25 -11.08 29.01 59.42
CA ALA A 25 -10.03 28.44 58.54
C ALA A 25 -10.57 27.14 57.93
N VAL A 26 -11.12 27.21 56.73
CA VAL A 26 -11.36 26.03 55.88
C VAL A 26 -10.02 25.68 55.25
N PRO A 27 -9.49 24.46 55.47
CA PRO A 27 -8.32 24.02 54.71
C PRO A 27 -8.74 23.92 53.25
N LEU A 28 -8.22 24.77 52.40
CA LEU A 28 -8.18 24.61 50.96
C LEU A 28 -7.35 23.33 50.69
N ALA A 29 -8.00 22.16 50.75
CA ALA A 29 -7.48 20.98 50.07
C ALA A 29 -7.45 21.37 48.59
N GLY A 30 -6.29 21.74 48.07
CA GLY A 30 -6.07 22.02 46.69
C GLY A 30 -6.43 20.77 45.91
N CYS A 31 -7.62 20.77 45.28
CA CYS A 31 -7.88 19.89 44.16
C CYS A 31 -6.81 20.22 43.12
N ASP A 32 -5.96 19.26 42.82
CA ASP A 32 -4.95 19.35 41.80
C ASP A 32 -5.69 19.52 40.44
N LEU A 33 -5.94 20.78 40.07
CA LEU A 33 -6.63 21.16 38.83
C LEU A 33 -5.94 20.54 37.59
N ASN A 34 -4.66 20.21 37.69
CA ASN A 34 -3.95 19.52 36.60
C ASN A 34 -4.47 18.09 36.41
N LYS A 35 -4.94 17.40 37.44
CA LYS A 35 -5.58 16.08 37.33
C LYS A 35 -7.01 16.13 36.78
N LEU A 36 -7.72 17.25 36.96
CA LEU A 36 -9.08 17.41 36.43
C LEU A 36 -9.10 17.76 34.94
N LEU A 37 -7.98 18.30 34.40
CA LEU A 37 -7.81 18.67 33.00
C LEU A 37 -7.09 17.61 32.20
N ASP A 38 -6.60 16.56 32.86
CA ASP A 38 -5.97 15.42 32.20
C ASP A 38 -7.05 14.44 31.69
N VAL A 39 -7.85 14.93 30.73
CA VAL A 39 -8.76 14.06 29.97
C VAL A 39 -7.90 13.36 28.93
N PRO A 40 -7.64 12.04 29.08
CA PRO A 40 -6.89 11.32 28.07
C PRO A 40 -7.62 11.45 26.73
N ASP A 41 -6.95 12.01 25.72
CA ASP A 41 -7.48 12.04 24.37
C ASP A 41 -7.71 10.59 23.93
N PRO A 42 -8.96 10.16 23.71
CA PRO A 42 -9.26 8.79 23.33
C PRO A 42 -8.64 8.40 21.96
N ALA A 43 -8.16 9.39 21.21
CA ALA A 43 -7.47 9.18 19.95
C ALA A 43 -5.95 8.96 20.09
N VAL A 44 -5.39 9.19 21.30
CA VAL A 44 -3.96 9.05 21.58
C VAL A 44 -3.74 7.96 22.61
N ALA A 45 -3.04 6.89 22.22
CA ALA A 45 -2.62 5.86 23.16
C ALA A 45 -1.54 6.45 24.10
N THR A 46 -1.80 6.43 25.41
CA THR A 46 -0.80 6.84 26.40
C THR A 46 0.39 5.85 26.38
N PRO A 47 1.62 6.28 26.75
CA PRO A 47 2.78 5.37 26.79
C PRO A 47 2.52 4.08 27.56
N GLY A 48 1.86 4.14 28.72
CA GLY A 48 1.52 2.97 29.52
C GLY A 48 0.49 2.02 28.87
N ALA A 49 -0.36 2.53 27.97
CA ALA A 49 -1.29 1.70 27.19
C ALA A 49 -0.57 0.89 26.09
N LEU A 50 0.68 1.23 25.80
CA LEU A 50 1.52 0.56 24.79
C LEU A 50 2.49 -0.45 25.41
N GLU A 51 2.32 -0.77 26.70
CA GLU A 51 3.15 -1.73 27.44
C GLU A 51 2.32 -2.94 27.88
N GLY A 52 2.97 -4.10 27.94
CA GLY A 52 2.36 -5.34 28.43
C GLY A 52 1.32 -5.98 27.47
N PRO A 53 0.66 -7.05 27.91
CA PRO A 53 -0.26 -7.83 27.06
C PRO A 53 -1.46 -7.03 26.53
N GLN A 54 -1.94 -6.03 27.26
CA GLN A 54 -3.06 -5.18 26.85
C GLN A 54 -2.74 -4.30 25.64
N SER A 55 -1.46 -4.07 25.32
CA SER A 55 -1.03 -3.28 24.17
C SER A 55 -1.20 -4.03 22.84
N LEU A 56 -1.24 -5.36 22.85
CA LEU A 56 -1.19 -6.19 21.65
C LEU A 56 -2.27 -5.84 20.62
N PRO A 57 -3.58 -5.74 20.97
CA PRO A 57 -4.60 -5.37 20.00
C PRO A 57 -4.42 -3.95 19.46
N ILE A 58 -3.94 -3.02 20.29
CA ILE A 58 -3.74 -1.61 19.93
C ILE A 58 -2.60 -1.50 18.90
N LEU A 59 -1.48 -2.17 19.16
CA LEU A 59 -0.33 -2.18 18.27
C LEU A 59 -0.66 -2.85 16.93
N LEU A 60 -1.42 -3.94 16.96
CA LEU A 60 -1.86 -4.61 15.74
C LEU A 60 -2.81 -3.72 14.90
N ALA A 61 -3.78 -3.08 15.53
CA ALA A 61 -4.69 -2.16 14.85
C ALA A 61 -3.94 -0.96 14.24
N GLY A 62 -2.90 -0.45 14.94
CA GLY A 62 -1.98 0.54 14.42
C GLY A 62 -1.25 0.05 13.16
N ALA A 63 -0.68 -1.15 13.20
CA ALA A 63 0.00 -1.77 12.06
C ALA A 63 -0.94 -1.99 10.86
N GLN A 64 -2.16 -2.48 11.10
CA GLN A 64 -3.17 -2.65 10.05
C GLN A 64 -3.54 -1.30 9.39
N THR A 65 -3.72 -0.25 10.18
CA THR A 65 -4.08 1.08 9.68
C THR A 65 -2.94 1.73 8.89
N ASP A 66 -1.70 1.64 9.38
CA ASP A 66 -0.54 2.17 8.69
C ASP A 66 -0.26 1.39 7.40
N PHE A 67 -0.46 0.06 7.40
CA PHE A 67 -0.35 -0.76 6.21
C PHE A 67 -1.43 -0.42 5.18
N GLN A 68 -2.70 -0.25 5.59
CA GLN A 68 -3.78 0.18 4.70
C GLN A 68 -3.43 1.50 4.00
N LEU A 69 -2.94 2.49 4.76
CA LEU A 69 -2.55 3.78 4.21
C LEU A 69 -1.37 3.66 3.22
N ALA A 70 -0.36 2.88 3.56
CA ALA A 70 0.81 2.68 2.71
C ALA A 70 0.46 1.91 1.42
N PHE A 71 -0.34 0.86 1.52
CA PHE A 71 -0.67 -0.02 0.39
C PHE A 71 -1.66 0.63 -0.57
N SER A 72 -2.82 1.03 -0.08
CA SER A 72 -3.94 1.47 -0.92
C SER A 72 -4.39 2.90 -0.68
N GLY A 73 -3.67 3.64 0.17
CA GLY A 73 -3.85 5.08 0.36
C GLY A 73 -5.11 5.51 1.11
N SER A 74 -5.48 6.75 0.87
CA SER A 74 -6.66 7.42 1.46
C SER A 74 -7.18 8.49 0.50
N SER A 75 -8.22 9.26 0.88
CA SER A 75 -8.64 10.44 0.08
C SER A 75 -7.59 11.57 0.06
N GLY A 76 -6.64 11.57 0.97
CA GLY A 76 -5.61 12.64 1.06
C GLY A 76 -4.19 12.18 0.75
N SER A 77 -3.98 10.89 0.47
CA SER A 77 -2.66 10.33 0.19
C SER A 77 -2.78 9.13 -0.74
N GLU A 78 -1.99 9.13 -1.78
CA GLU A 78 -1.86 7.97 -2.66
C GLU A 78 -1.22 6.81 -1.88
N GLY A 79 -1.57 5.57 -2.28
CA GLY A 79 -0.89 4.36 -1.82
C GLY A 79 0.07 3.82 -2.88
N ILE A 80 0.83 2.80 -2.51
CA ILE A 80 1.77 2.16 -3.43
C ILE A 80 1.06 1.57 -4.66
N VAL A 81 -0.20 1.09 -4.51
CA VAL A 81 -1.04 0.61 -5.62
C VAL A 81 -1.19 1.67 -6.72
N ASN A 82 -1.47 2.93 -6.34
CA ASN A 82 -1.61 4.02 -7.29
C ASN A 82 -0.27 4.39 -7.93
N MET A 83 0.78 4.51 -7.12
CA MET A 83 2.08 4.99 -7.60
C MET A 83 2.77 3.98 -8.51
N THR A 84 2.70 2.68 -8.20
CA THR A 84 3.25 1.65 -9.08
C THR A 84 2.47 1.54 -10.38
N GLY A 85 1.13 1.69 -10.32
CA GLY A 85 0.28 1.70 -11.50
C GLY A 85 0.57 2.88 -12.43
N LEU A 86 0.84 4.07 -11.85
CA LEU A 86 1.21 5.27 -12.60
C LEU A 86 2.62 5.19 -13.19
N PHE A 87 3.57 4.65 -12.45
CA PHE A 87 4.96 4.52 -12.89
C PHE A 87 5.12 3.48 -14.02
N THR A 88 4.17 2.58 -14.13
CA THR A 88 4.12 1.56 -15.17
C THR A 88 3.11 1.95 -16.26
N ASP A 89 2.39 0.98 -16.77
CA ASP A 89 1.42 1.14 -17.86
C ASP A 89 -0.04 0.85 -17.44
N GLU A 90 -0.32 0.78 -16.12
CA GLU A 90 -1.70 0.55 -15.66
C GLU A 90 -2.55 1.84 -15.66
N LEU A 91 -1.91 2.97 -15.36
CA LEU A 91 -2.54 4.30 -15.27
C LEU A 91 -1.70 5.34 -16.01
N HIS A 92 -2.34 6.43 -16.44
CA HIS A 92 -1.66 7.66 -16.80
C HIS A 92 -2.22 8.86 -16.02
N TYR A 93 -1.41 9.92 -15.88
CA TYR A 93 -1.75 11.07 -15.08
C TYR A 93 -2.59 12.09 -15.87
N THR A 94 -3.74 12.47 -15.34
CA THR A 94 -4.69 13.42 -15.95
C THR A 94 -4.82 14.72 -15.17
N SER A 95 -3.69 15.22 -14.64
CA SER A 95 -3.60 16.47 -13.90
C SER A 95 -2.23 17.14 -14.10
N THR A 96 -1.91 18.19 -13.35
CA THR A 96 -0.78 19.07 -13.60
C THR A 96 0.23 19.16 -12.45
N PHE A 97 0.08 18.42 -11.37
CA PHE A 97 1.04 18.46 -10.26
C PHE A 97 2.40 17.88 -10.66
N PRO A 98 3.48 18.66 -10.60
CA PRO A 98 4.80 18.24 -11.09
C PRO A 98 5.30 16.93 -10.45
N THR A 99 5.07 16.74 -9.15
CA THR A 99 5.54 15.54 -8.43
C THR A 99 4.95 14.24 -8.98
N ARG A 100 3.68 14.25 -9.44
CA ARG A 100 3.04 13.07 -10.03
C ARG A 100 3.35 12.94 -11.51
N VAL A 101 3.57 14.07 -12.20
CA VAL A 101 4.10 14.09 -13.57
C VAL A 101 5.47 13.39 -13.63
N GLN A 102 6.35 13.63 -12.66
CA GLN A 102 7.64 12.94 -12.56
C GLN A 102 7.47 11.42 -12.43
N VAL A 103 6.47 10.95 -11.67
CA VAL A 103 6.19 9.51 -11.52
C VAL A 103 5.70 8.91 -12.84
N ASP A 104 4.72 9.55 -13.48
CA ASP A 104 4.14 9.13 -14.77
C ASP A 104 5.19 9.12 -15.89
N ARG A 105 6.10 10.11 -15.89
CA ARG A 105 7.21 10.19 -16.82
C ARG A 105 8.39 9.29 -16.50
N ARG A 106 8.43 8.68 -15.31
CA ARG A 106 9.58 7.91 -14.82
C ARG A 106 10.88 8.72 -14.76
N GLU A 107 10.77 9.96 -14.23
CA GLU A 107 11.86 10.90 -13.99
C GLU A 107 11.76 11.45 -12.56
N ILE A 108 11.80 10.56 -11.56
CA ILE A 108 11.56 10.94 -10.16
C ILE A 108 12.84 11.50 -9.56
N THR A 109 12.77 12.74 -9.07
CA THR A 109 13.87 13.34 -8.30
C THR A 109 13.78 12.94 -6.81
N PRO A 110 14.92 12.81 -6.09
CA PRO A 110 14.91 12.43 -4.67
C PRO A 110 14.17 13.41 -3.74
N ASP A 111 13.98 14.67 -4.17
CA ASP A 111 13.22 15.72 -3.45
C ASP A 111 11.72 15.73 -3.79
N ASN A 112 11.20 14.70 -4.46
CA ASN A 112 9.79 14.57 -4.80
C ASN A 112 8.94 14.37 -3.55
N GLY A 113 8.25 15.40 -3.06
CA GLY A 113 7.47 15.37 -1.82
C GLY A 113 6.28 14.38 -1.82
N THR A 114 5.76 13.99 -3.00
CA THR A 114 4.77 12.92 -3.09
C THR A 114 5.43 11.57 -2.79
N MET A 115 6.56 11.29 -3.41
CA MET A 115 7.29 10.03 -3.20
C MET A 115 7.90 9.93 -1.81
N GLU A 116 8.30 11.05 -1.22
CA GLU A 116 8.67 11.14 0.20
C GLU A 116 7.53 10.67 1.11
N THR A 117 6.30 11.12 0.85
CA THR A 117 5.13 10.69 1.62
C THR A 117 4.85 9.19 1.45
N ILE A 118 4.96 8.65 0.23
CA ILE A 118 4.79 7.21 -0.05
C ILE A 118 5.84 6.38 0.66
N HIS A 119 7.11 6.78 0.59
CA HIS A 119 8.21 6.11 1.28
C HIS A 119 8.01 6.10 2.80
N ARG A 120 7.71 7.27 3.37
CA ARG A 120 7.45 7.42 4.81
C ARG A 120 6.29 6.56 5.29
N ASN A 121 5.20 6.45 4.51
CA ASN A 121 4.08 5.60 4.85
C ASN A 121 4.46 4.12 4.82
N LEU A 122 5.24 3.65 3.83
CA LEU A 122 5.73 2.27 3.77
C LEU A 122 6.70 1.94 4.92
N GLN A 123 7.62 2.84 5.25
CA GLN A 123 8.52 2.69 6.39
C GLN A 123 7.76 2.66 7.71
N ARG A 124 6.72 3.50 7.86
CA ARG A 124 5.83 3.48 9.03
C ARG A 124 5.08 2.15 9.13
N ALA A 125 4.49 1.66 8.04
CA ALA A 125 3.79 0.37 8.02
C ALA A 125 4.73 -0.77 8.43
N ARG A 126 5.96 -0.80 7.88
CA ARG A 126 6.99 -1.77 8.26
C ARG A 126 7.34 -1.68 9.75
N ALA A 127 7.63 -0.47 10.25
CA ALA A 127 8.04 -0.26 11.63
C ALA A 127 6.91 -0.54 12.63
N SER A 128 5.66 -0.18 12.32
CA SER A 128 4.49 -0.48 13.16
C SER A 128 4.22 -1.99 13.23
N ALA A 129 4.33 -2.69 12.09
CA ALA A 129 4.18 -4.14 12.05
C ALA A 129 5.30 -4.88 12.81
N ASP A 130 6.55 -4.44 12.66
CA ASP A 130 7.70 -4.96 13.41
C ASP A 130 7.53 -4.74 14.92
N ARG A 131 7.09 -3.54 15.34
CA ARG A 131 6.80 -3.24 16.75
C ARG A 131 5.71 -4.15 17.31
N ALA A 132 4.62 -4.34 16.56
CA ALA A 132 3.54 -5.24 16.96
C ALA A 132 4.07 -6.69 17.09
N ALA A 133 4.81 -7.19 16.11
CA ALA A 133 5.39 -8.53 16.13
C ALA A 133 6.31 -8.74 17.32
N ARG A 134 7.18 -7.78 17.64
CA ARG A 134 8.04 -7.86 18.85
C ARG A 134 7.24 -7.89 20.14
N ALA A 135 6.19 -7.07 20.27
CA ALA A 135 5.32 -7.09 21.43
C ALA A 135 4.62 -8.44 21.59
N TYR A 136 4.13 -9.02 20.48
CA TYR A 136 3.56 -10.36 20.49
C TYR A 136 4.57 -11.44 20.86
N THR A 137 5.82 -11.35 20.42
CA THR A 137 6.89 -12.27 20.80
C THR A 137 7.05 -12.33 22.34
N GLN A 138 6.89 -11.20 23.01
CA GLN A 138 7.06 -11.10 24.46
C GLN A 138 5.81 -11.51 25.25
N HIS A 139 4.61 -11.19 24.74
CA HIS A 139 3.37 -11.25 25.53
C HIS A 139 2.31 -12.20 24.98
N GLY A 140 2.44 -12.67 23.75
CA GLY A 140 1.47 -13.55 23.09
C GLY A 140 2.06 -14.28 21.87
N PRO A 141 3.14 -15.04 22.03
CA PRO A 141 3.91 -15.58 20.89
C PRO A 141 3.12 -16.49 19.95
N ASN A 142 2.09 -17.17 20.45
CA ASN A 142 1.25 -18.07 19.67
C ASN A 142 -0.12 -17.47 19.27
N ALA A 143 -0.31 -16.17 19.49
CA ALA A 143 -1.54 -15.50 19.11
C ALA A 143 -1.61 -15.26 17.61
N LEU A 144 -2.81 -15.32 17.02
CA LEU A 144 -3.02 -15.04 15.58
C LEU A 144 -2.58 -13.64 15.19
N GLY A 145 -2.72 -12.65 16.08
CA GLY A 145 -2.23 -11.30 15.84
C GLY A 145 -0.71 -11.22 15.65
N HIS A 146 0.08 -12.15 16.24
CA HIS A 146 1.49 -12.26 15.97
C HIS A 146 1.77 -12.65 14.50
N ALA A 147 1.07 -13.69 14.02
CA ALA A 147 1.18 -14.11 12.62
C ALA A 147 0.78 -12.99 11.65
N GLU A 148 -0.30 -12.26 11.98
CA GLU A 148 -0.74 -11.13 11.16
C GLU A 148 0.28 -9.99 11.14
N ALA A 149 0.84 -9.60 12.29
CA ALA A 149 1.87 -8.56 12.37
C ALA A 149 3.13 -8.94 11.54
N LEU A 150 3.57 -10.19 11.62
CA LEU A 150 4.69 -10.72 10.83
C LEU A 150 4.36 -10.73 9.32
N ASN A 151 3.15 -11.10 8.93
CA ASN A 151 2.69 -11.02 7.53
C ASN A 151 2.70 -9.59 7.01
N LEU A 152 2.13 -8.63 7.75
CA LEU A 152 2.12 -7.21 7.38
C LEU A 152 3.53 -6.64 7.28
N HIS A 153 4.44 -7.03 8.18
CA HIS A 153 5.86 -6.68 8.08
C HIS A 153 6.46 -7.22 6.78
N GLY A 154 6.30 -8.52 6.51
CA GLY A 154 6.82 -9.15 5.29
C GLY A 154 6.32 -8.49 4.01
N PHE A 155 5.02 -8.17 3.91
CA PHE A 155 4.47 -7.46 2.76
C PHE A 155 4.97 -6.01 2.65
N SER A 156 5.15 -5.29 3.76
CA SER A 156 5.76 -3.95 3.72
C SER A 156 7.17 -3.99 3.13
N VAL A 157 7.95 -5.00 3.53
CA VAL A 157 9.32 -5.21 3.04
C VAL A 157 9.36 -5.60 1.56
N ILE A 158 8.46 -6.51 1.11
CA ILE A 158 8.34 -6.85 -0.32
C ILE A 158 8.03 -5.60 -1.15
N LEU A 159 7.06 -4.78 -0.73
CA LEU A 159 6.65 -3.58 -1.45
C LEU A 159 7.80 -2.57 -1.55
N LEU A 160 8.64 -2.44 -0.52
CA LEU A 160 9.87 -1.65 -0.59
C LEU A 160 10.86 -2.25 -1.61
N GLY A 161 11.13 -3.54 -1.54
CA GLY A 161 12.06 -4.22 -2.46
C GLY A 161 11.62 -4.22 -3.92
N GLU A 162 10.31 -4.33 -4.19
CA GLU A 162 9.76 -4.30 -5.55
C GLU A 162 9.68 -2.90 -6.13
N SER A 163 9.59 -1.87 -5.29
CA SER A 163 9.31 -0.51 -5.76
C SER A 163 10.54 0.40 -5.74
N TYR A 164 11.38 0.31 -4.73
CA TYR A 164 12.52 1.21 -4.55
C TYR A 164 13.82 0.63 -5.11
N CYS A 165 14.79 1.50 -5.32
CA CYS A 165 16.17 1.11 -5.62
C CYS A 165 16.80 0.36 -4.45
N SER A 166 17.94 -0.27 -4.69
CA SER A 166 18.81 -0.87 -3.67
C SER A 166 19.34 0.21 -2.72
N GLY A 167 19.37 -0.07 -1.40
CA GLY A 167 19.90 0.88 -0.40
C GLY A 167 18.89 1.42 0.60
N VAL A 168 17.66 0.88 0.65
CA VAL A 168 16.63 1.31 1.62
C VAL A 168 17.06 0.95 3.04
N PRO A 169 17.18 1.93 3.97
CA PRO A 169 17.52 1.64 5.36
C PRO A 169 16.29 1.21 6.17
N PHE A 170 16.47 0.24 7.07
CA PHE A 170 15.40 -0.23 7.96
C PHE A 170 15.64 0.23 9.38
N SER A 171 15.32 1.49 9.65
CA SER A 171 15.39 2.06 11.00
C SER A 171 14.25 1.55 11.89
N THR A 172 14.49 1.49 13.21
CA THR A 172 13.53 1.03 14.21
C THR A 172 13.39 2.06 15.34
N LEU A 173 12.25 2.03 16.04
CA LEU A 173 12.06 2.77 17.28
C LEU A 173 12.36 1.84 18.46
N THR A 174 13.25 2.27 19.35
CA THR A 174 13.51 1.59 20.61
C THR A 174 12.30 1.72 21.56
N ALA A 175 12.28 0.95 22.62
CA ALA A 175 11.27 1.09 23.68
C ALA A 175 11.31 2.49 24.34
N ALA A 176 12.47 3.13 24.35
CA ALA A 176 12.63 4.51 24.87
C ALA A 176 12.17 5.60 23.88
N GLY A 177 11.67 5.22 22.70
CA GLY A 177 11.21 6.18 21.67
C GLY A 177 12.33 6.84 20.87
N THR A 178 13.58 6.36 20.98
CA THR A 178 14.70 6.84 20.17
C THR A 178 14.79 6.05 18.86
N THR A 179 15.23 6.70 17.79
CA THR A 179 15.46 6.03 16.51
C THR A 179 16.80 5.29 16.55
N GLU A 180 16.77 3.99 16.26
CA GLU A 180 17.94 3.20 15.91
C GLU A 180 18.04 3.16 14.38
N PHE A 181 19.05 3.82 13.84
CA PHE A 181 19.22 3.95 12.40
C PHE A 181 19.69 2.64 11.77
N GLY A 182 18.92 2.16 10.78
CA GLY A 182 19.24 0.94 10.04
C GLY A 182 20.29 1.17 8.98
N GLN A 183 21.01 0.09 8.64
CA GLN A 183 21.89 0.06 7.49
C GLN A 183 21.09 -0.03 6.18
N PRO A 184 21.61 0.53 5.07
CA PRO A 184 21.04 0.35 3.75
C PRO A 184 21.00 -1.12 3.35
N LEU A 185 19.85 -1.63 2.93
CA LEU A 185 19.68 -2.99 2.45
C LEU A 185 19.63 -3.05 0.92
N THR A 186 20.32 -4.00 0.33
CA THR A 186 20.15 -4.30 -1.10
C THR A 186 18.76 -4.86 -1.36
N THR A 187 18.29 -4.76 -2.61
CA THR A 187 17.02 -5.36 -3.05
C THR A 187 16.92 -6.85 -2.67
N GLN A 188 18.01 -7.61 -2.86
CA GLN A 188 18.08 -9.02 -2.48
C GLN A 188 17.96 -9.22 -0.96
N GLN A 189 18.61 -8.38 -0.15
CA GLN A 189 18.51 -8.44 1.31
C GLN A 189 17.10 -8.11 1.80
N MET A 190 16.41 -7.15 1.16
CA MET A 190 15.00 -6.87 1.47
C MET A 190 14.12 -8.09 1.21
N PHE A 191 14.24 -8.77 0.07
CA PHE A 191 13.45 -9.98 -0.18
C PHE A 191 13.79 -11.13 0.77
N GLN A 192 15.05 -11.25 1.19
CA GLN A 192 15.43 -12.24 2.21
C GLN A 192 14.85 -11.90 3.59
N ALA A 193 14.80 -10.63 3.97
CA ALA A 193 14.15 -10.19 5.21
C ALA A 193 12.64 -10.45 5.19
N ALA A 194 11.98 -10.18 4.06
CA ALA A 194 10.56 -10.52 3.87
C ALA A 194 10.32 -12.04 4.00
N LEU A 195 11.16 -12.85 3.37
CA LEU A 195 11.08 -14.32 3.45
C LEU A 195 11.16 -14.79 4.91
N THR A 196 12.10 -14.24 5.69
CA THR A 196 12.22 -14.54 7.13
C THR A 196 10.95 -14.22 7.90
N SER A 197 10.32 -13.09 7.62
CA SER A 197 9.04 -12.70 8.28
C SER A 197 7.91 -13.67 7.94
N PHE A 198 7.79 -14.09 6.68
CA PHE A 198 6.76 -15.06 6.27
C PHE A 198 7.01 -16.47 6.82
N ASP A 199 8.26 -16.92 6.93
CA ASP A 199 8.60 -18.20 7.57
C ASP A 199 8.19 -18.21 9.05
N GLN A 200 8.43 -17.11 9.77
CA GLN A 200 7.98 -16.92 11.14
C GLN A 200 6.45 -16.86 11.23
N ALA A 201 5.80 -16.07 10.36
CA ALA A 201 4.34 -15.96 10.32
C ALA A 201 3.67 -17.31 10.08
N LEU A 202 4.19 -18.11 9.14
CA LEU A 202 3.68 -19.44 8.84
C LEU A 202 3.85 -20.38 10.05
N THR A 203 4.99 -20.32 10.73
CA THR A 203 5.25 -21.10 11.94
C THR A 203 4.21 -20.77 13.04
N VAL A 204 4.04 -19.48 13.36
CA VAL A 204 3.10 -19.02 14.38
C VAL A 204 1.65 -19.38 14.01
N ALA A 205 1.25 -19.11 12.74
CA ALA A 205 -0.11 -19.43 12.28
C ALA A 205 -0.40 -20.94 12.29
N THR A 206 0.60 -21.79 12.04
CA THR A 206 0.47 -23.24 12.11
C THR A 206 0.31 -23.71 13.55
N GLN A 207 1.06 -23.14 14.50
CA GLN A 207 0.91 -23.42 15.93
C GLN A 207 -0.43 -22.96 16.49
N ALA A 208 -1.03 -21.89 15.93
CA ALA A 208 -2.36 -21.43 16.29
C ALA A 208 -3.49 -22.37 15.84
N GLY A 209 -3.18 -23.40 15.02
CA GLY A 209 -4.08 -24.49 14.66
C GLY A 209 -4.76 -24.38 13.30
N SER A 210 -5.94 -25.03 13.17
CA SER A 210 -6.66 -25.20 11.90
C SER A 210 -7.97 -24.41 11.80
N ALA A 211 -8.24 -23.50 12.75
CA ALA A 211 -9.40 -22.61 12.64
C ALA A 211 -9.29 -21.71 11.40
N ALA A 212 -10.40 -21.30 10.83
CA ALA A 212 -10.44 -20.53 9.59
C ALA A 212 -9.51 -19.29 9.61
N ALA A 213 -9.46 -18.57 10.74
CA ALA A 213 -8.59 -17.43 10.91
C ALA A 213 -7.08 -17.81 10.89
N ALA A 214 -6.71 -18.95 11.47
CA ALA A 214 -5.34 -19.45 11.43
C ALA A 214 -4.95 -19.88 10.00
N VAL A 215 -5.83 -20.60 9.32
CA VAL A 215 -5.64 -20.99 7.90
C VAL A 215 -5.52 -19.77 6.99
N GLN A 216 -6.28 -18.70 7.27
CA GLN A 216 -6.16 -17.44 6.55
C GLN A 216 -4.74 -16.84 6.67
N GLN A 217 -4.18 -16.78 7.89
CA GLN A 217 -2.83 -16.29 8.12
C GLN A 217 -1.76 -17.22 7.55
N GLN A 218 -1.96 -18.53 7.58
CA GLN A 218 -1.08 -19.50 6.93
C GLN A 218 -1.02 -19.27 5.40
N ASN A 219 -2.17 -19.11 4.75
CA ASN A 219 -2.23 -18.90 3.31
C ASN A 219 -1.65 -17.54 2.93
N LEU A 220 -1.88 -16.49 3.74
CA LEU A 220 -1.26 -15.18 3.55
C LEU A 220 0.26 -15.28 3.59
N ALA A 221 0.81 -15.99 4.59
CA ALA A 221 2.25 -16.23 4.72
C ALA A 221 2.81 -17.04 3.54
N ARG A 222 2.10 -18.08 3.08
CA ARG A 222 2.52 -18.88 1.92
C ARG A 222 2.60 -18.07 0.65
N VAL A 223 1.61 -17.21 0.36
CA VAL A 223 1.64 -16.34 -0.83
C VAL A 223 2.77 -15.32 -0.72
N GLY A 224 2.93 -14.65 0.42
CA GLY A 224 4.02 -13.72 0.64
C GLY A 224 5.40 -14.37 0.50
N ARG A 225 5.56 -15.57 1.07
CA ARG A 225 6.76 -16.39 0.94
C ARG A 225 7.05 -16.76 -0.52
N ALA A 226 6.04 -17.20 -1.25
CA ALA A 226 6.16 -17.53 -2.66
C ALA A 226 6.58 -16.31 -3.50
N ARG A 227 5.99 -15.13 -3.25
CA ARG A 227 6.35 -13.87 -3.92
C ARG A 227 7.79 -13.43 -3.60
N ALA A 228 8.24 -13.56 -2.36
CA ALA A 228 9.62 -13.27 -1.98
C ALA A 228 10.62 -14.20 -2.69
N LEU A 229 10.34 -15.50 -2.72
CA LEU A 229 11.16 -16.51 -3.41
C LEU A 229 11.20 -16.27 -4.93
N LEU A 230 10.08 -15.89 -5.53
CA LEU A 230 9.98 -15.53 -6.93
C LEU A 230 10.88 -14.32 -7.26
N ASN A 231 10.84 -13.29 -6.44
CA ASN A 231 11.72 -12.12 -6.56
C ASN A 231 13.21 -12.45 -6.39
N LEU A 232 13.53 -13.47 -5.59
CA LEU A 232 14.90 -14.01 -5.44
C LEU A 232 15.32 -14.95 -6.58
N GLY A 233 14.47 -15.20 -7.59
CA GLY A 233 14.75 -16.13 -8.70
C GLY A 233 14.70 -17.61 -8.30
N ARG A 234 14.14 -17.93 -7.13
CA ARG A 234 14.01 -19.27 -6.59
C ARG A 234 12.68 -19.90 -7.02
N PHE A 235 12.51 -20.11 -8.32
CA PHE A 235 11.25 -20.51 -8.94
C PHE A 235 10.65 -21.79 -8.38
N ALA A 236 11.46 -22.86 -8.24
CA ALA A 236 11.01 -24.13 -7.70
C ALA A 236 10.51 -24.00 -6.26
N ASP A 237 11.24 -23.26 -5.42
CA ASP A 237 10.84 -23.00 -4.03
C ASP A 237 9.59 -22.14 -3.95
N ALA A 238 9.44 -21.17 -4.86
CA ALA A 238 8.26 -20.32 -4.95
C ALA A 238 7.00 -21.15 -5.30
N ALA A 239 7.10 -22.07 -6.28
CA ALA A 239 6.03 -22.98 -6.61
C ALA A 239 5.64 -23.90 -5.46
N ALA A 240 6.64 -24.44 -4.74
CA ALA A 240 6.41 -25.28 -3.56
C ALA A 240 5.72 -24.49 -2.43
N ALA A 241 6.12 -23.24 -2.18
CA ALA A 241 5.47 -22.40 -1.18
C ALA A 241 4.01 -22.08 -1.53
N ALA A 242 3.67 -21.97 -2.81
CA ALA A 242 2.32 -21.70 -3.32
C ALA A 242 1.41 -22.94 -3.40
N GLN A 243 1.95 -24.14 -3.22
CA GLN A 243 1.26 -25.41 -3.54
C GLN A 243 -0.04 -25.58 -2.76
N ASP A 244 -0.03 -25.37 -1.46
CA ASP A 244 -1.15 -25.62 -0.57
C ASP A 244 -2.13 -24.45 -0.44
N VAL A 245 -1.94 -23.39 -1.21
CA VAL A 245 -2.85 -22.24 -1.20
C VAL A 245 -4.07 -22.54 -2.08
N PRO A 246 -5.29 -22.53 -1.54
CA PRO A 246 -6.49 -22.72 -2.35
C PRO A 246 -6.65 -21.59 -3.38
N THR A 247 -7.10 -21.90 -4.61
CA THR A 247 -7.33 -20.88 -5.66
C THR A 247 -8.37 -19.83 -5.23
N SER A 248 -9.33 -20.22 -4.38
CA SER A 248 -10.35 -19.34 -3.80
C SER A 248 -9.84 -18.44 -2.68
N PHE A 249 -8.61 -18.63 -2.19
CA PHE A 249 -8.06 -17.82 -1.11
C PHE A 249 -7.93 -16.35 -1.54
N VAL A 250 -8.39 -15.43 -0.67
CA VAL A 250 -8.23 -13.97 -0.84
C VAL A 250 -8.01 -13.32 0.52
N TYR A 251 -6.96 -12.52 0.62
CA TYR A 251 -6.75 -11.60 1.72
C TYR A 251 -6.90 -10.16 1.23
N ARG A 252 -7.73 -9.37 1.92
CA ARG A 252 -8.09 -8.01 1.52
C ARG A 252 -7.69 -6.98 2.55
N ILE A 253 -7.24 -5.84 2.06
CA ILE A 253 -7.12 -4.61 2.85
C ILE A 253 -8.45 -3.87 2.72
N PHE A 254 -9.12 -3.68 3.85
CA PHE A 254 -10.45 -3.09 3.92
C PHE A 254 -10.37 -1.56 4.00
N HIS A 255 -11.37 -0.93 3.40
CA HIS A 255 -11.62 0.50 3.45
C HIS A 255 -12.99 0.77 4.05
N SER A 256 -13.25 2.02 4.46
CA SER A 256 -14.50 2.43 5.08
C SER A 256 -14.82 3.87 4.68
N GLU A 257 -16.08 4.24 4.74
CA GLU A 257 -16.52 5.63 4.52
C GLU A 257 -16.58 6.48 5.81
N ASN A 258 -16.17 5.90 6.95
CA ASN A 258 -16.24 6.57 8.26
C ASN A 258 -15.33 7.81 8.36
N SER A 259 -14.20 7.80 7.66
CA SER A 259 -13.29 8.94 7.63
C SER A 259 -12.50 8.99 6.32
N ALA A 260 -12.04 10.18 5.93
CA ALA A 260 -11.22 10.38 4.73
C ALA A 260 -9.92 9.56 4.74
N ARG A 261 -9.36 9.29 5.93
CA ARG A 261 -8.16 8.43 6.11
C ARG A 261 -8.42 6.97 5.71
N GLN A 262 -9.67 6.51 5.79
CA GLN A 262 -10.04 5.13 5.50
C GLN A 262 -10.58 4.92 4.08
N HIS A 263 -10.70 5.98 3.28
CA HIS A 263 -11.19 5.87 1.91
C HIS A 263 -10.18 5.17 0.99
N ASN A 264 -10.67 4.45 0.00
CA ASN A 264 -9.87 3.90 -1.08
C ASN A 264 -9.33 5.02 -1.98
N ALA A 265 -7.99 5.10 -2.12
CA ALA A 265 -7.35 6.15 -2.90
C ALA A 265 -7.55 5.97 -4.41
N ALA A 266 -7.59 4.72 -4.92
CA ALA A 266 -7.80 4.48 -6.34
C ALA A 266 -9.17 5.01 -6.81
N PHE A 267 -10.21 4.89 -5.96
CA PHE A 267 -11.49 5.54 -6.21
C PHE A 267 -11.38 7.08 -6.06
N SER A 268 -10.86 7.55 -4.93
CA SER A 268 -10.89 8.97 -4.59
C SER A 268 -10.16 9.83 -5.63
N PHE A 269 -8.95 9.47 -5.99
CA PHE A 269 -8.15 10.23 -6.95
C PHE A 269 -8.64 10.13 -8.39
N MET A 270 -9.28 9.03 -8.77
CA MET A 270 -9.82 8.88 -10.12
C MET A 270 -11.21 9.51 -10.26
N TYR A 271 -12.14 9.17 -9.36
CA TYR A 271 -13.55 9.58 -9.49
C TYR A 271 -13.85 10.97 -8.94
N LEU A 272 -13.21 11.36 -7.84
CA LEU A 272 -13.50 12.62 -7.18
C LEU A 272 -12.55 13.73 -7.63
N GLU A 273 -11.25 13.41 -7.74
CA GLU A 273 -10.23 14.38 -8.09
C GLU A 273 -9.86 14.36 -9.57
N ARG A 274 -10.29 13.36 -10.34
CA ARG A 274 -10.09 13.23 -11.79
C ARG A 274 -8.63 13.34 -12.23
N ARG A 275 -7.72 12.76 -11.43
CA ARG A 275 -6.26 12.89 -11.64
C ARG A 275 -5.62 11.68 -12.30
N TRP A 276 -6.37 10.59 -12.44
CA TRP A 276 -5.87 9.31 -12.94
C TRP A 276 -6.83 8.76 -13.98
N SER A 277 -6.29 8.12 -14.99
CA SER A 277 -7.05 7.46 -16.04
C SER A 277 -6.46 6.09 -16.33
N VAL A 278 -7.28 5.12 -16.70
CA VAL A 278 -6.80 3.83 -17.18
C VAL A 278 -5.96 4.03 -18.45
N ALA A 279 -4.75 3.50 -18.46
CA ALA A 279 -3.84 3.62 -19.59
C ALA A 279 -4.20 2.66 -20.74
N ASP A 280 -3.66 2.91 -21.95
CA ASP A 280 -3.86 2.08 -23.13
C ASP A 280 -2.76 2.29 -24.17
N ARG A 281 -1.72 1.51 -24.12
CA ARG A 281 -0.59 1.53 -25.07
C ARG A 281 0.32 2.76 -24.99
N GLU A 282 0.14 3.66 -24.03
CA GLU A 282 1.05 4.80 -23.86
C GLU A 282 2.47 4.28 -23.70
N GLY A 283 3.40 4.86 -24.46
CA GLY A 283 4.81 4.46 -24.45
C GLY A 283 5.11 3.00 -24.83
N GLY A 284 4.21 2.33 -25.54
CA GLY A 284 4.34 0.91 -25.87
C GLY A 284 3.84 -0.04 -24.76
N GLY A 285 3.14 0.48 -23.76
CA GLY A 285 2.50 -0.31 -22.70
C GLY A 285 1.40 -1.26 -23.17
N LEU A 286 0.85 -2.01 -22.26
CA LEU A 286 -0.20 -2.98 -22.54
C LEU A 286 -1.52 -2.31 -22.95
N PRO A 287 -2.30 -2.95 -23.85
CA PRO A 287 -3.56 -2.39 -24.36
C PRO A 287 -4.73 -2.62 -23.37
N PHE A 288 -4.62 -2.14 -22.14
CA PHE A 288 -5.58 -2.40 -21.07
C PHE A 288 -7.02 -2.02 -21.43
N ARG A 289 -7.22 -0.92 -22.17
CA ARG A 289 -8.55 -0.50 -22.62
C ARG A 289 -8.95 -1.14 -23.96
N SER A 290 -8.06 -1.14 -24.95
CA SER A 290 -8.39 -1.59 -26.30
C SER A 290 -8.52 -3.10 -26.45
N ASP A 291 -7.95 -3.89 -25.55
CA ASP A 291 -8.19 -5.33 -25.50
C ASP A 291 -9.61 -5.68 -25.01
N ASN A 292 -10.31 -4.74 -24.35
CA ASN A 292 -11.64 -4.97 -23.76
C ASN A 292 -11.70 -6.22 -22.88
N ASP A 293 -10.62 -6.51 -22.17
CA ASP A 293 -10.52 -7.69 -21.33
C ASP A 293 -11.37 -7.49 -20.05
N PRO A 294 -12.28 -8.43 -19.71
CA PRO A 294 -13.15 -8.26 -18.54
C PRO A 294 -12.44 -8.24 -17.20
N ARG A 295 -11.16 -8.64 -17.13
CA ARG A 295 -10.31 -8.52 -15.93
C ARG A 295 -9.91 -7.09 -15.62
N VAL A 296 -9.95 -6.20 -16.62
CA VAL A 296 -9.67 -4.77 -16.50
C VAL A 296 -10.93 -3.98 -16.85
N PRO A 297 -11.93 -3.98 -15.97
CA PRO A 297 -13.19 -3.28 -16.26
C PRO A 297 -12.96 -1.78 -16.21
N TRP A 298 -13.38 -1.07 -17.26
CA TRP A 298 -13.27 0.38 -17.39
C TRP A 298 -14.49 0.98 -18.08
N ALA A 299 -14.66 2.30 -17.91
CA ALA A 299 -15.69 3.07 -18.61
C ALA A 299 -15.15 4.43 -19.03
N ARG A 300 -15.64 4.96 -20.16
CA ARG A 300 -15.42 6.36 -20.52
C ARG A 300 -16.16 7.25 -19.54
N GLY A 301 -15.47 8.19 -18.92
CA GLY A 301 -16.07 9.17 -18.02
C GLY A 301 -17.07 10.06 -18.74
N THR A 302 -18.11 10.47 -18.04
CA THR A 302 -19.21 11.32 -18.54
C THR A 302 -19.51 12.45 -17.57
N GLY A 303 -20.20 13.50 -18.03
CA GLY A 303 -20.55 14.65 -17.19
C GLY A 303 -19.32 15.30 -16.57
N ALA A 304 -19.29 15.49 -15.27
CA ALA A 304 -18.17 16.06 -14.54
C ALA A 304 -16.88 15.20 -14.61
N GLN A 305 -17.00 13.91 -14.94
CA GLN A 305 -15.91 12.97 -15.08
C GLN A 305 -15.51 12.72 -16.54
N ALA A 306 -16.01 13.52 -17.49
CA ALA A 306 -15.69 13.38 -18.91
C ALA A 306 -14.20 13.62 -19.20
N VAL A 307 -13.59 14.49 -18.42
CA VAL A 307 -12.19 14.89 -18.55
C VAL A 307 -11.48 14.93 -17.20
N GLY A 308 -10.18 14.71 -17.24
CA GLY A 308 -9.27 14.92 -16.12
C GLY A 308 -9.16 16.39 -15.72
N PHE A 309 -8.33 16.67 -14.73
CA PHE A 309 -8.09 18.03 -14.27
C PHE A 309 -7.31 18.87 -15.29
N ASP A 310 -6.59 18.22 -16.18
CA ASP A 310 -5.84 18.81 -17.30
C ASP A 310 -6.61 18.80 -18.63
N GLU A 311 -7.93 18.53 -18.59
CA GLU A 311 -8.83 18.43 -19.72
C GLU A 311 -8.62 17.20 -20.63
N SER A 312 -7.69 16.30 -20.29
CA SER A 312 -7.50 15.04 -21.01
C SER A 312 -8.72 14.11 -20.84
N PRO A 313 -8.99 13.24 -21.83
CA PRO A 313 -10.05 12.25 -21.72
C PRO A 313 -9.88 11.36 -20.50
N LEU A 314 -10.93 11.18 -19.68
CA LEU A 314 -10.88 10.35 -18.48
C LEU A 314 -11.49 8.98 -18.74
N TYR A 315 -10.75 7.92 -18.39
CA TYR A 315 -11.20 6.53 -18.44
C TYR A 315 -11.14 5.95 -17.03
N LEU A 316 -12.32 5.65 -16.48
CA LEU A 316 -12.50 5.23 -15.09
C LEU A 316 -12.28 3.73 -14.97
N GLN A 317 -11.49 3.29 -14.01
CA GLN A 317 -11.44 1.90 -13.60
C GLN A 317 -12.72 1.54 -12.81
N LEU A 318 -13.28 0.36 -13.03
CA LEU A 318 -14.48 -0.11 -12.33
C LEU A 318 -14.17 -1.15 -11.25
N LYS A 319 -12.88 -1.48 -11.05
CA LYS A 319 -12.42 -2.44 -10.05
C LYS A 319 -12.67 -1.97 -8.61
N TYR A 320 -12.52 -0.67 -8.36
CA TYR A 320 -12.75 -0.04 -7.07
C TYR A 320 -13.84 1.04 -7.21
N PRO A 321 -15.14 0.66 -7.16
CA PRO A 321 -16.24 1.53 -7.58
C PRO A 321 -16.70 2.54 -6.51
N ASN A 322 -16.17 2.49 -5.30
CA ASN A 322 -16.54 3.37 -4.20
C ASN A 322 -15.41 3.53 -3.17
N ARG A 323 -15.61 4.42 -2.19
CA ARG A 323 -14.64 4.73 -1.13
C ARG A 323 -14.33 3.57 -0.20
N SER A 324 -15.26 2.63 -0.04
CA SER A 324 -15.10 1.45 0.83
C SER A 324 -14.66 0.18 0.08
N ALA A 325 -14.38 0.28 -1.23
CA ALA A 325 -13.92 -0.85 -2.01
C ALA A 325 -12.59 -1.40 -1.45
N SER A 326 -12.57 -2.67 -1.06
CA SER A 326 -11.37 -3.33 -0.54
C SER A 326 -10.37 -3.67 -1.65
N VAL A 327 -9.08 -3.69 -1.31
CA VAL A 327 -7.99 -4.02 -2.23
C VAL A 327 -7.40 -5.38 -1.88
N VAL A 328 -7.21 -6.25 -2.89
CA VAL A 328 -6.59 -7.56 -2.70
C VAL A 328 -5.09 -7.38 -2.45
N LEU A 329 -4.58 -7.92 -1.35
CA LEU A 329 -3.16 -7.95 -1.02
C LEU A 329 -2.49 -9.23 -1.52
N ALA A 330 -3.16 -10.37 -1.30
CA ALA A 330 -2.67 -11.70 -1.67
C ALA A 330 -3.83 -12.64 -2.01
N SER A 331 -3.61 -13.56 -2.92
CA SER A 331 -4.68 -14.48 -3.35
C SER A 331 -4.16 -15.82 -3.84
N GLY A 332 -5.06 -16.82 -3.88
CA GLY A 332 -4.79 -18.10 -4.51
C GLY A 332 -4.59 -17.98 -6.02
N LEU A 333 -5.17 -16.96 -6.65
CA LEU A 333 -4.89 -16.61 -8.04
C LEU A 333 -3.41 -16.29 -8.25
N GLU A 334 -2.83 -15.42 -7.39
CA GLU A 334 -1.39 -15.10 -7.43
C GLU A 334 -0.54 -16.36 -7.24
N ALA A 335 -0.93 -17.24 -6.31
CA ALA A 335 -0.27 -18.53 -6.11
C ALA A 335 -0.25 -19.38 -7.37
N ARG A 336 -1.37 -19.46 -8.14
CA ARG A 336 -1.41 -20.17 -9.43
C ARG A 336 -0.52 -19.51 -10.49
N LEU A 337 -0.50 -18.17 -10.57
CA LEU A 337 0.37 -17.43 -11.49
C LEU A 337 1.86 -17.66 -11.19
N ILE A 338 2.25 -17.73 -9.91
CA ILE A 338 3.61 -18.08 -9.48
C ILE A 338 3.95 -19.53 -9.92
N GLN A 339 3.02 -20.47 -9.77
CA GLN A 339 3.23 -21.85 -10.22
C GLN A 339 3.35 -21.95 -11.75
N ALA A 340 2.55 -21.19 -12.51
CA ALA A 340 2.66 -21.15 -13.96
C ALA A 340 4.02 -20.61 -14.40
N GLU A 341 4.51 -19.55 -13.74
CA GLU A 341 5.82 -18.97 -14.03
C GLU A 341 6.96 -19.95 -13.72
N ALA A 342 6.93 -20.59 -12.56
CA ALA A 342 7.92 -21.60 -12.18
C ALA A 342 7.91 -22.82 -13.15
N ALA A 343 6.73 -23.25 -13.59
CA ALA A 343 6.59 -24.32 -14.58
C ALA A 343 7.17 -23.90 -15.95
N LEU A 344 6.94 -22.66 -16.38
CA LEU A 344 7.52 -22.13 -17.61
C LEU A 344 9.05 -22.10 -17.56
N GLU A 345 9.61 -21.61 -16.44
CA GLU A 345 11.07 -21.58 -16.23
C GLU A 345 11.69 -22.98 -16.19
N ALA A 346 10.97 -23.95 -15.63
CA ALA A 346 11.40 -25.35 -15.62
C ALA A 346 11.19 -26.06 -16.98
N GLY A 347 10.70 -25.38 -18.02
CA GLY A 347 10.39 -25.97 -19.32
C GLY A 347 9.23 -26.98 -19.31
N GLN A 348 8.37 -26.95 -18.29
CA GLN A 348 7.25 -27.86 -18.13
C GLN A 348 6.03 -27.37 -18.95
N ALA A 349 5.36 -28.26 -19.68
CA ALA A 349 4.24 -27.88 -20.55
C ALA A 349 2.98 -27.42 -19.80
N ASN A 350 2.84 -27.75 -18.52
CA ASN A 350 1.65 -27.42 -17.72
C ASN A 350 1.51 -25.93 -17.34
N TRP A 351 2.51 -25.08 -17.61
CA TRP A 351 2.40 -23.63 -17.40
C TRP A 351 1.17 -23.05 -18.09
N LEU A 352 0.92 -23.47 -19.34
CA LEU A 352 -0.21 -23.00 -20.13
C LEU A 352 -1.54 -23.57 -19.63
N THR A 353 -1.54 -24.81 -19.17
CA THR A 353 -2.72 -25.44 -18.56
C THR A 353 -3.15 -24.66 -17.32
N ILE A 354 -2.21 -24.29 -16.43
CA ILE A 354 -2.53 -23.48 -15.24
C ILE A 354 -3.18 -22.13 -15.60
N LEU A 355 -2.65 -21.45 -16.62
CA LEU A 355 -3.24 -20.19 -17.09
C LEU A 355 -4.63 -20.40 -17.68
N ASN A 356 -4.83 -21.45 -18.45
CA ASN A 356 -6.12 -21.75 -19.06
C ASN A 356 -7.16 -22.22 -18.04
N ASP A 357 -6.76 -22.92 -17.00
CA ASP A 357 -7.65 -23.28 -15.90
C ASP A 357 -8.16 -22.03 -15.16
N LEU A 358 -7.30 -21.02 -14.93
CA LEU A 358 -7.72 -19.74 -14.38
C LEU A 358 -8.68 -18.99 -15.31
N ARG A 359 -8.48 -19.06 -16.62
CA ARG A 359 -9.36 -18.42 -17.61
C ARG A 359 -10.72 -19.13 -17.72
N ALA A 360 -10.73 -20.45 -17.62
CA ALA A 360 -11.96 -21.24 -17.63
C ALA A 360 -12.75 -21.14 -16.32
N ASN A 361 -12.05 -21.01 -15.18
CA ASN A 361 -12.62 -21.01 -13.84
C ASN A 361 -12.07 -19.83 -13.01
N PRO A 362 -12.40 -18.57 -13.36
CA PRO A 362 -11.95 -17.41 -12.60
C PRO A 362 -12.40 -17.49 -11.13
N PRO A 363 -11.52 -17.29 -10.15
CA PRO A 363 -11.91 -17.38 -8.75
C PRO A 363 -12.89 -16.25 -8.37
N ALA A 364 -14.13 -16.62 -8.06
CA ALA A 364 -15.23 -15.69 -7.79
C ALA A 364 -14.95 -14.77 -6.59
N GLU A 365 -14.16 -15.22 -5.64
CA GLU A 365 -13.74 -14.43 -4.47
C GLU A 365 -12.87 -13.22 -4.88
N SER A 366 -12.06 -13.36 -5.92
CA SER A 366 -11.24 -12.27 -6.49
C SER A 366 -11.99 -11.50 -7.57
N PHE A 367 -12.82 -12.17 -8.35
CA PHE A 367 -13.51 -11.63 -9.52
C PHE A 367 -15.01 -11.94 -9.47
N PRO A 368 -15.78 -11.32 -8.57
CA PRO A 368 -17.23 -11.51 -8.50
C PRO A 368 -17.89 -11.10 -9.82
N ALA A 369 -18.71 -11.99 -10.39
CA ALA A 369 -19.31 -11.80 -11.72
C ALA A 369 -20.13 -10.51 -11.86
N ALA A 370 -20.74 -10.04 -10.78
CA ALA A 370 -21.48 -8.77 -10.78
C ALA A 370 -20.59 -7.53 -11.03
N GLN A 371 -19.31 -7.61 -10.63
CA GLN A 371 -18.33 -6.53 -10.83
C GLN A 371 -17.51 -6.74 -12.13
N TYR A 372 -17.36 -8.00 -12.55
CA TYR A 372 -16.55 -8.39 -13.71
C TYR A 372 -17.43 -9.13 -14.75
N PRO A 373 -18.34 -8.43 -15.41
CA PRO A 373 -19.22 -9.05 -16.40
C PRO A 373 -18.37 -9.62 -17.55
N GLY A 374 -18.68 -10.86 -17.94
CA GLY A 374 -17.95 -11.57 -19.00
C GLY A 374 -16.68 -12.29 -18.57
N ILE A 375 -16.28 -12.24 -17.28
CA ILE A 375 -15.07 -12.90 -16.78
C ILE A 375 -15.06 -14.41 -17.04
N GLY A 376 -16.20 -15.08 -17.06
CA GLY A 376 -16.34 -16.49 -17.36
C GLY A 376 -16.25 -16.86 -18.85
N GLY A 377 -16.09 -15.87 -19.75
CA GLY A 377 -16.01 -16.05 -21.22
C GLY A 377 -14.60 -15.90 -21.80
N LEU A 378 -13.56 -15.97 -20.97
CA LEU A 378 -12.18 -15.81 -21.43
C LEU A 378 -11.76 -16.96 -22.36
N THR A 379 -11.34 -16.62 -23.60
CA THR A 379 -10.86 -17.60 -24.57
C THR A 379 -9.57 -18.28 -24.10
N PRO A 380 -9.43 -19.60 -24.23
CA PRO A 380 -8.18 -20.29 -23.93
C PRO A 380 -7.00 -19.76 -24.76
N LEU A 381 -5.84 -19.70 -24.10
CA LEU A 381 -4.58 -19.29 -24.72
C LEU A 381 -3.98 -20.42 -25.53
N ALA A 382 -3.36 -20.09 -26.67
CA ALA A 382 -2.52 -21.00 -27.43
C ALA A 382 -1.04 -20.76 -27.07
N ASP A 383 -0.22 -21.81 -27.15
CA ASP A 383 1.24 -21.68 -26.98
C ASP A 383 1.83 -20.86 -28.13
N PRO A 384 2.49 -19.73 -27.89
CA PRO A 384 3.08 -18.89 -28.94
C PRO A 384 4.37 -19.45 -29.54
N GLY A 385 4.84 -20.60 -29.08
CA GLY A 385 5.90 -21.41 -29.69
C GLY A 385 7.33 -21.08 -29.26
N THR A 386 7.68 -19.80 -28.96
CA THR A 386 9.03 -19.44 -28.53
C THR A 386 9.09 -19.10 -27.04
N GLN A 387 10.21 -19.36 -26.39
CA GLN A 387 10.37 -19.03 -24.95
C GLN A 387 10.14 -17.55 -24.70
N ALA A 388 10.67 -16.67 -25.55
CA ALA A 388 10.45 -15.24 -25.42
C ALA A 388 8.95 -14.86 -25.45
N ALA A 389 8.20 -15.37 -26.43
CA ALA A 389 6.77 -15.10 -26.55
C ALA A 389 5.94 -15.75 -25.43
N ARG A 390 6.37 -16.89 -24.88
CA ARG A 390 5.74 -17.51 -23.69
C ARG A 390 5.89 -16.64 -22.46
N VAL A 391 7.08 -16.07 -22.24
CA VAL A 391 7.33 -15.10 -21.14
C VAL A 391 6.43 -13.87 -21.33
N ASP A 392 6.38 -13.29 -22.53
CA ASP A 392 5.55 -12.12 -22.80
C ASP A 392 4.06 -12.43 -22.56
N LEU A 393 3.57 -13.61 -22.98
CA LEU A 393 2.20 -14.05 -22.72
C LEU A 393 1.92 -14.22 -21.23
N LEU A 394 2.81 -14.87 -20.47
CA LEU A 394 2.68 -15.05 -19.02
C LEU A 394 2.60 -13.71 -18.30
N PHE A 395 3.49 -12.78 -18.60
CA PHE A 395 3.51 -11.46 -17.93
C PHE A 395 2.35 -10.58 -18.37
N LYS A 396 1.83 -10.74 -19.61
CA LYS A 396 0.56 -10.13 -20.01
C LYS A 396 -0.59 -10.68 -19.15
N GLU A 397 -0.71 -12.01 -19.02
CA GLU A 397 -1.75 -12.62 -18.16
C GLU A 397 -1.64 -12.14 -16.71
N ARG A 398 -0.41 -12.09 -16.15
CA ARG A 398 -0.19 -11.55 -14.80
C ARG A 398 -0.65 -10.10 -14.67
N ALA A 399 -0.33 -9.24 -15.64
CA ALA A 399 -0.71 -7.82 -15.63
C ALA A 399 -2.24 -7.62 -15.61
N TYR A 400 -2.99 -8.44 -16.38
CA TYR A 400 -4.45 -8.36 -16.42
C TYR A 400 -5.10 -8.93 -15.15
N TRP A 401 -4.65 -10.09 -14.67
CA TRP A 401 -5.15 -10.69 -13.42
C TRP A 401 -4.85 -9.86 -12.20
N MET A 402 -3.67 -9.25 -12.15
CA MET A 402 -3.18 -8.50 -10.99
C MET A 402 -3.30 -6.96 -11.15
N TYR A 403 -4.13 -6.51 -12.12
CA TYR A 403 -4.32 -5.09 -12.41
C TYR A 403 -4.64 -4.27 -11.15
N LEU A 404 -3.92 -3.16 -10.94
CA LEU A 404 -4.04 -2.26 -9.76
C LEU A 404 -3.98 -2.99 -8.41
N THR A 405 -3.01 -3.87 -8.21
CA THR A 405 -2.72 -4.52 -6.94
C THR A 405 -1.24 -4.41 -6.53
N ALA A 406 -0.53 -3.42 -7.07
CA ALA A 406 0.89 -3.14 -6.82
C ALA A 406 1.85 -4.27 -7.24
N HIS A 407 1.51 -5.04 -8.28
CA HIS A 407 2.37 -6.10 -8.80
C HIS A 407 3.15 -5.67 -10.03
N ARG A 408 2.58 -4.79 -10.85
CA ARG A 408 3.09 -4.48 -12.19
C ARG A 408 4.53 -3.96 -12.19
N LEU A 409 4.92 -3.11 -11.21
CA LEU A 409 6.30 -2.60 -11.13
C LEU A 409 7.28 -3.73 -10.79
N GLY A 410 6.98 -4.57 -9.80
CA GLY A 410 7.80 -5.72 -9.47
C GLY A 410 7.96 -6.69 -10.65
N ASP A 411 6.88 -6.95 -11.38
CA ASP A 411 6.88 -7.80 -12.58
C ASP A 411 7.72 -7.18 -13.72
N ALA A 412 7.62 -5.87 -13.97
CA ALA A 412 8.42 -5.17 -14.96
C ALA A 412 9.93 -5.23 -14.64
N ARG A 413 10.29 -5.03 -13.36
CA ARG A 413 11.68 -5.18 -12.89
C ARG A 413 12.17 -6.62 -13.02
N ARG A 414 11.33 -7.63 -12.73
CA ARG A 414 11.70 -9.05 -12.93
C ARG A 414 11.87 -9.40 -14.40
N LEU A 415 11.06 -8.86 -15.30
CA LEU A 415 11.24 -9.01 -16.76
C LEU A 415 12.65 -8.59 -17.19
N MET A 416 13.18 -7.50 -16.64
CA MET A 416 14.55 -7.05 -16.94
C MET A 416 15.59 -7.94 -16.24
N ARG A 417 15.46 -8.14 -14.93
CA ARG A 417 16.46 -8.80 -14.08
C ARG A 417 16.55 -10.30 -14.31
N GLN A 418 15.41 -10.98 -14.50
CA GLN A 418 15.34 -12.44 -14.56
C GLN A 418 15.18 -12.97 -15.99
N TYR A 419 14.62 -12.17 -16.91
CA TYR A 419 14.28 -12.58 -18.28
C TYR A 419 15.05 -11.80 -19.34
N GLY A 420 15.97 -10.92 -18.95
CA GLY A 420 16.84 -10.17 -19.87
C GLY A 420 16.08 -9.24 -20.82
N ARG A 421 14.87 -8.80 -20.45
CA ARG A 421 14.13 -7.82 -21.25
C ARG A 421 14.79 -6.44 -21.14
N THR A 422 14.76 -5.70 -22.24
CA THR A 422 15.17 -4.29 -22.24
C THR A 422 14.13 -3.44 -21.54
N GLN A 423 14.53 -2.23 -21.15
CA GLN A 423 13.61 -1.27 -20.55
C GLN A 423 12.39 -1.01 -21.45
N ALA A 424 12.58 -0.85 -22.76
CA ALA A 424 11.48 -0.63 -23.71
C ALA A 424 10.52 -1.81 -23.86
N GLN A 425 10.91 -3.01 -23.42
CA GLN A 425 10.06 -4.20 -23.41
C GLN A 425 9.31 -4.39 -22.07
N ALA A 426 9.76 -3.70 -21.02
CA ALA A 426 9.21 -3.84 -19.69
C ALA A 426 8.46 -2.60 -19.18
N PHE A 427 8.81 -1.42 -19.67
CA PHE A 427 8.27 -0.12 -19.24
C PHE A 427 7.87 0.75 -20.43
N PRO A 428 6.95 1.70 -20.24
CA PRO A 428 6.67 2.74 -21.23
C PRO A 428 7.93 3.53 -21.60
N THR A 429 8.12 3.81 -22.89
CA THR A 429 9.25 4.58 -23.45
C THR A 429 8.80 5.46 -24.60
N GLY A 430 9.67 6.36 -25.08
CA GLY A 430 9.38 7.29 -26.18
C GLY A 430 8.51 8.46 -25.73
N GLU A 431 7.60 8.92 -26.59
CA GLU A 431 6.80 10.12 -26.33
C GLU A 431 5.84 9.96 -25.16
N TRP A 432 5.87 10.95 -24.24
CA TRP A 432 4.95 11.06 -23.12
C TRP A 432 3.90 12.16 -23.36
N GLY A 433 2.69 11.98 -22.82
CA GLY A 433 1.64 13.00 -22.86
C GLY A 433 0.83 12.99 -24.16
N VAL A 434 1.00 11.98 -25.01
CA VAL A 434 0.32 11.86 -26.32
C VAL A 434 -1.21 11.86 -26.26
N TRP A 435 -1.80 11.66 -25.08
CA TRP A 435 -3.26 11.67 -24.87
C TRP A 435 -3.87 13.08 -24.84
N ILE A 436 -3.05 14.13 -24.77
CA ILE A 436 -3.50 15.52 -24.84
C ILE A 436 -2.40 16.44 -25.35
N ALA A 437 -2.73 17.31 -26.31
CA ALA A 437 -1.78 18.24 -26.94
C ALA A 437 -1.09 19.23 -25.98
N ALA A 438 -1.67 19.49 -24.81
CA ALA A 438 -1.08 20.35 -23.78
C ALA A 438 0.11 19.72 -23.05
N LYS A 439 0.29 18.41 -23.16
CA LYS A 439 1.41 17.66 -22.59
C LYS A 439 2.36 17.21 -23.70
N SER A 440 3.64 17.37 -23.45
CA SER A 440 4.68 16.89 -24.36
C SER A 440 5.93 16.53 -23.57
N GLY A 441 6.70 15.60 -24.06
CA GLY A 441 7.94 15.15 -23.46
C GLY A 441 8.25 13.72 -23.85
N GLU A 442 9.20 13.15 -23.14
CA GLU A 442 9.56 11.75 -23.30
C GLU A 442 9.48 11.05 -21.94
N TYR A 443 9.28 9.74 -21.94
CA TYR A 443 9.46 8.92 -20.76
C TYR A 443 10.94 8.88 -20.38
N GLY A 444 11.23 9.02 -19.10
CA GLY A 444 12.56 8.87 -18.55
C GLY A 444 13.04 7.41 -18.44
N SER A 445 14.16 7.24 -17.78
CA SER A 445 14.86 5.96 -17.70
C SER A 445 14.71 5.24 -16.32
N ASP A 446 13.95 5.80 -15.39
CA ASP A 446 13.76 5.16 -14.09
C ASP A 446 13.05 3.80 -14.22
N VAL A 447 13.58 2.78 -13.52
CA VAL A 447 13.02 1.43 -13.43
C VAL A 447 12.59 1.08 -12.01
N ASN A 448 12.80 1.99 -11.08
CA ASN A 448 12.43 1.91 -9.67
C ASN A 448 12.34 3.32 -9.08
N PHE A 449 11.77 3.44 -7.89
CA PHE A 449 11.73 4.71 -7.16
C PHE A 449 13.07 5.02 -6.50
N PRO A 450 13.56 6.26 -6.55
CA PRO A 450 14.69 6.69 -5.75
C PRO A 450 14.31 6.71 -4.27
N ILE A 451 15.29 6.57 -3.37
CA ILE A 451 15.09 6.81 -1.94
C ILE A 451 15.03 8.33 -1.74
N PRO A 452 13.98 8.84 -1.05
CA PRO A 452 13.83 10.28 -0.83
C PRO A 452 14.91 10.88 0.07
N LEU A 453 15.12 12.19 -0.07
CA LEU A 453 16.10 12.93 0.72
C LEU A 453 15.79 13.00 2.22
N ASP A 454 14.57 12.73 2.67
CA ASP A 454 14.24 12.70 4.10
C ASP A 454 15.00 11.60 4.88
N GLU A 455 15.60 10.62 4.19
CA GLU A 455 16.54 9.66 4.79
C GLU A 455 17.93 10.25 5.08
N GLU A 456 18.26 11.47 4.68
CA GLU A 456 19.56 12.12 4.95
C GLU A 456 19.89 12.27 6.44
N ASN A 457 18.87 12.22 7.31
CA ASN A 457 19.07 12.21 8.76
C ASN A 457 19.62 10.88 9.27
N ASN A 458 19.61 9.82 8.48
CA ASN A 458 20.23 8.54 8.81
C ASN A 458 21.74 8.62 8.47
N PRO A 459 22.65 8.48 9.48
CA PRO A 459 24.10 8.60 9.25
C PRO A 459 24.67 7.49 8.33
N HIS A 460 23.90 6.45 8.06
CA HIS A 460 24.28 5.35 7.16
C HIS A 460 23.71 5.52 5.74
N PHE A 461 22.89 6.53 5.52
CA PHE A 461 22.26 6.74 4.22
C PHE A 461 23.26 7.29 3.20
N THR A 462 23.35 6.67 2.03
CA THR A 462 24.27 7.01 0.95
C THR A 462 23.58 7.13 -0.41
N GLN A 463 22.26 7.43 -0.43
CA GLN A 463 21.41 7.35 -1.62
C GLN A 463 21.18 5.89 -2.08
N CYS A 464 20.69 5.69 -3.29
CA CYS A 464 20.62 4.36 -3.87
C CYS A 464 22.02 3.74 -3.97
N LEU A 465 22.20 2.50 -3.54
CA LEU A 465 23.43 1.73 -3.79
C LEU A 465 23.58 1.42 -5.27
N ASP A 466 22.46 1.11 -5.92
CA ASP A 466 22.32 0.96 -7.36
C ASP A 466 20.86 1.27 -7.76
N ARG A 467 20.64 1.53 -9.06
CA ARG A 467 19.33 1.73 -9.68
C ARG A 467 18.95 0.56 -10.57
N ASP A 468 19.54 -0.61 -10.34
CA ASP A 468 19.27 -1.81 -11.11
C ASP A 468 17.81 -2.28 -10.95
N PRO A 469 17.24 -2.93 -11.98
CA PRO A 469 15.85 -3.40 -11.97
C PRO A 469 15.57 -4.48 -10.95
#